data_acfcc2f474eaec0d95ce505c8cd50650
#
_entry.id   acfcc2f474eaec0d95ce505c8cd50650
#
_cell.length_a   1.000
_cell.length_b   1.000
_cell.length_c   1.000
_cell.angle_alpha   90.00
_cell.angle_beta   90.00
_cell.angle_gamma   90.00
#
_symmetry.space_group_name_H-M   'P 1'
#
loop_
_entity.id
_entity.type
_entity.pdbx_description
1 polymer ?
#
loop_
_entity_poly.entity_id
_entity_poly.type
_entity_poly.pdbx_seq_one_letter_code
_entity_poly.pdbx_strand_id
1 'polypeptide(L)'
;LNLYDCHEHDSFKEYHTGLRQLFEVVRYGKDKEKLRQVMEKNKEAYSKMDGDTRELLEVVAKVRIKEEDLIMENGEKKYDMCKAFVDMKMEGKIEGSLERLVKSVCIKLSKNKPAAVIADELEEELSEIEKVIAAQQKEGSYDVEQICKRLSGQDISADK
;
A
#
# COMPACT_ATOMS: atom_id res chain seq x y z
N LEU A 1 -18.12 -27.60 -17.83
CA LEU A 1 -17.32 -26.96 -16.76
C LEU A 1 -18.15 -25.77 -16.27
N ASN A 2 -18.68 -25.84 -15.06
CA ASN A 2 -19.33 -24.67 -14.46
C ASN A 2 -18.22 -23.76 -13.92
N LEU A 3 -17.93 -22.69 -14.65
CA LEU A 3 -17.03 -21.63 -14.19
C LEU A 3 -17.83 -20.72 -13.24
N TYR A 4 -17.36 -20.58 -11.99
CA TYR A 4 -17.92 -19.65 -11.03
C TYR A 4 -17.30 -18.27 -11.25
N ASP A 5 -18.12 -17.29 -11.65
CA ASP A 5 -17.71 -15.90 -11.76
C ASP A 5 -18.22 -15.10 -10.54
N CYS A 6 -17.29 -14.73 -9.66
CA CYS A 6 -17.64 -13.95 -8.47
C CYS A 6 -18.15 -12.54 -8.78
N HIS A 7 -17.98 -12.04 -10.01
CA HIS A 7 -18.50 -10.73 -10.42
C HIS A 7 -20.00 -10.77 -10.76
N GLU A 8 -20.56 -11.94 -11.04
CA GLU A 8 -21.99 -12.11 -11.35
C GLU A 8 -22.85 -12.34 -10.11
N HIS A 9 -22.23 -12.58 -8.95
CA HIS A 9 -22.97 -12.85 -7.70
C HIS A 9 -23.17 -11.61 -6.84
N ASP A 10 -24.37 -11.39 -6.35
CA ASP A 10 -24.73 -10.22 -5.52
C ASP A 10 -24.33 -10.39 -4.05
N SER A 11 -24.13 -11.62 -3.59
CA SER A 11 -23.83 -11.92 -2.20
C SER A 11 -23.02 -13.21 -2.05
N PHE A 12 -22.14 -13.25 -1.05
CA PHE A 12 -21.36 -14.44 -0.67
C PHE A 12 -21.69 -14.93 0.73
N LYS A 13 -22.86 -14.55 1.26
CA LYS A 13 -23.32 -14.87 2.63
C LYS A 13 -23.50 -16.37 2.88
N GLU A 14 -23.72 -17.14 1.84
CA GLU A 14 -23.84 -18.60 1.87
C GLU A 14 -22.51 -19.32 2.16
N TYR A 15 -21.38 -18.64 1.93
CA TYR A 15 -20.07 -19.18 2.24
C TYR A 15 -19.69 -18.84 3.68
N HIS A 16 -19.45 -19.88 4.48
CA HIS A 16 -19.13 -19.76 5.92
C HIS A 16 -17.64 -19.99 6.21
N THR A 17 -16.80 -20.07 5.17
CA THR A 17 -15.37 -20.28 5.26
C THR A 17 -14.61 -19.07 4.72
N GLY A 18 -13.28 -19.11 4.72
CA GLY A 18 -12.41 -18.11 4.10
C GLY A 18 -12.68 -17.83 2.61
N LEU A 19 -13.40 -18.70 1.92
CA LEU A 19 -13.86 -18.47 0.54
C LEU A 19 -14.74 -17.23 0.41
N ARG A 20 -15.50 -16.89 1.45
CA ARG A 20 -16.30 -15.67 1.45
C ARG A 20 -15.40 -14.45 1.36
N GLN A 21 -14.39 -14.35 2.23
CA GLN A 21 -13.44 -13.23 2.21
C GLN A 21 -12.69 -13.16 0.88
N LEU A 22 -12.27 -14.33 0.35
CA LEU A 22 -11.60 -14.40 -0.94
C LEU A 22 -12.49 -13.81 -2.06
N PHE A 23 -13.73 -14.24 -2.18
CA PHE A 23 -14.64 -13.76 -3.22
C PHE A 23 -14.99 -12.28 -3.06
N GLU A 24 -15.21 -11.81 -1.83
CA GLU A 24 -15.47 -10.40 -1.55
C GLU A 24 -14.26 -9.53 -1.96
N VAL A 25 -13.03 -9.96 -1.64
CA VAL A 25 -11.80 -9.24 -2.02
C VAL A 25 -11.58 -9.25 -3.53
N VAL A 26 -11.76 -10.39 -4.21
CA VAL A 26 -11.64 -10.48 -5.66
C VAL A 26 -12.65 -9.59 -6.36
N ARG A 27 -13.91 -9.63 -5.92
CA ARG A 27 -14.99 -8.83 -6.50
C ARG A 27 -14.78 -7.33 -6.33
N TYR A 28 -14.47 -6.93 -5.10
CA TYR A 28 -14.43 -5.52 -4.73
C TYR A 28 -13.02 -4.92 -4.69
N GLY A 29 -11.98 -5.70 -4.97
CA GLY A 29 -10.58 -5.25 -4.85
C GLY A 29 -10.22 -4.02 -5.70
N LYS A 30 -10.94 -3.80 -6.80
CA LYS A 30 -10.79 -2.59 -7.63
C LYS A 30 -11.59 -1.39 -7.10
N ASP A 31 -12.58 -1.62 -6.26
CA ASP A 31 -13.42 -0.59 -5.63
C ASP A 31 -13.11 -0.53 -4.12
N LYS A 32 -12.12 0.28 -3.78
CA LYS A 32 -11.60 0.39 -2.41
C LYS A 32 -12.69 0.78 -1.39
N GLU A 33 -13.66 1.59 -1.80
CA GLU A 33 -14.73 2.04 -0.90
C GLU A 33 -15.73 0.91 -0.61
N LYS A 34 -16.12 0.15 -1.63
CA LYS A 34 -16.97 -1.03 -1.45
C LYS A 34 -16.28 -2.12 -0.64
N LEU A 35 -14.99 -2.38 -0.91
CA LEU A 35 -14.21 -3.34 -0.14
C LEU A 35 -14.17 -2.95 1.34
N ARG A 36 -13.91 -1.66 1.64
CA ARG A 36 -13.92 -1.15 3.02
C ARG A 36 -15.27 -1.37 3.69
N GLN A 37 -16.39 -1.04 3.02
CA GLN A 37 -17.74 -1.24 3.57
C GLN A 37 -18.04 -2.72 3.86
N VAL A 38 -17.59 -3.62 2.99
CA VAL A 38 -17.76 -5.07 3.17
C VAL A 38 -16.93 -5.56 4.35
N MET A 39 -15.68 -5.12 4.48
CA MET A 39 -14.81 -5.45 5.61
C MET A 39 -15.37 -4.92 6.94
N GLU A 40 -15.88 -3.69 6.97
CA GLU A 40 -16.52 -3.12 8.16
C GLU A 40 -17.77 -3.90 8.59
N LYS A 41 -18.61 -4.31 7.64
CA LYS A 41 -19.80 -5.13 7.91
C LYS A 41 -19.46 -6.52 8.44
N ASN A 42 -18.32 -7.07 8.09
CA ASN A 42 -17.88 -8.41 8.45
C ASN A 42 -16.59 -8.36 9.30
N LYS A 43 -16.41 -7.30 10.09
CA LYS A 43 -15.16 -6.97 10.78
C LYS A 43 -14.58 -8.16 11.55
N GLU A 44 -15.40 -8.94 12.24
CA GLU A 44 -14.93 -10.10 13.00
C GLU A 44 -14.22 -11.13 12.11
N ALA A 45 -14.81 -11.47 10.97
CA ALA A 45 -14.23 -12.43 10.04
C ALA A 45 -12.92 -11.94 9.39
N TYR A 46 -12.84 -10.63 9.14
CA TYR A 46 -11.63 -10.04 8.55
C TYR A 46 -10.53 -9.72 9.57
N SER A 47 -10.88 -9.53 10.85
CA SER A 47 -9.89 -9.28 11.91
C SER A 47 -9.30 -10.57 12.50
N LYS A 48 -9.85 -11.74 12.16
CA LYS A 48 -9.43 -13.05 12.68
C LYS A 48 -9.29 -14.09 11.58
N MET A 49 -8.67 -13.69 10.48
CA MET A 49 -8.47 -14.54 9.31
C MET A 49 -7.47 -15.67 9.63
N ASP A 50 -7.78 -16.88 9.18
CA ASP A 50 -6.87 -18.02 9.27
C ASP A 50 -5.73 -17.95 8.24
N GLY A 51 -4.67 -18.76 8.45
CA GLY A 51 -3.49 -18.78 7.60
C GLY A 51 -3.77 -19.20 6.17
N ASP A 52 -4.64 -20.19 5.97
CA ASP A 52 -4.96 -20.71 4.64
C ASP A 52 -5.69 -19.65 3.79
N THR A 53 -6.63 -18.94 4.42
CA THR A 53 -7.33 -17.81 3.77
C THR A 53 -6.36 -16.67 3.44
N ARG A 54 -5.41 -16.37 4.34
CA ARG A 54 -4.34 -15.39 4.07
C ARG A 54 -3.53 -15.77 2.85
N GLU A 55 -3.02 -17.01 2.77
CA GLU A 55 -2.22 -17.49 1.65
C GLU A 55 -2.99 -17.42 0.33
N LEU A 56 -4.27 -17.80 0.34
CA LEU A 56 -5.13 -17.68 -0.83
C LEU A 56 -5.27 -16.23 -1.29
N LEU A 57 -5.46 -15.28 -0.37
CA LEU A 57 -5.57 -13.86 -0.71
C LEU A 57 -4.25 -13.29 -1.23
N GLU A 58 -3.11 -13.70 -0.70
CA GLU A 58 -1.80 -13.30 -1.22
C GLU A 58 -1.59 -13.77 -2.67
N VAL A 59 -1.97 -15.00 -2.98
CA VAL A 59 -1.81 -15.57 -4.33
C VAL A 59 -2.82 -15.01 -5.32
N VAL A 60 -4.11 -14.97 -4.96
CA VAL A 60 -5.20 -14.66 -5.90
C VAL A 60 -5.41 -13.16 -6.03
N ALA A 61 -5.45 -12.45 -4.92
CA ALA A 61 -5.72 -11.02 -4.88
C ALA A 61 -4.46 -10.16 -4.82
N LYS A 62 -3.27 -10.77 -4.71
CA LYS A 62 -1.96 -10.11 -4.58
C LYS A 62 -1.92 -9.12 -3.40
N VAL A 63 -2.67 -9.41 -2.36
CA VAL A 63 -2.70 -8.64 -1.13
C VAL A 63 -1.53 -9.11 -0.25
N ARG A 64 -0.67 -8.20 0.20
CA ARG A 64 0.36 -8.52 1.20
C ARG A 64 -0.21 -8.30 2.59
N ILE A 65 -0.22 -9.36 3.40
CA ILE A 65 -0.57 -9.31 4.83
C ILE A 65 0.72 -9.63 5.59
N LYS A 66 1.20 -8.65 6.36
CA LYS A 66 2.50 -8.74 7.02
C LYS A 66 2.44 -9.62 8.26
N GLU A 67 3.59 -10.18 8.67
CA GLU A 67 3.68 -10.94 9.93
C GLU A 67 3.35 -10.10 11.19
N GLU A 68 3.50 -8.78 11.12
CA GLU A 68 3.10 -7.85 12.18
C GLU A 68 1.59 -7.70 12.35
N ASP A 69 0.80 -8.19 11.38
CA ASP A 69 -0.67 -8.28 11.46
C ASP A 69 -1.14 -9.60 12.08
N LEU A 70 -0.17 -10.44 12.52
CA LEU A 70 -0.42 -11.68 13.22
C LEU A 70 -0.96 -11.41 14.62
N ILE A 71 -2.03 -12.10 14.96
CA ILE A 71 -2.57 -12.21 16.31
C ILE A 71 -2.61 -13.66 16.76
N MET A 72 -2.42 -13.89 18.05
CA MET A 72 -2.56 -15.23 18.64
C MET A 72 -3.91 -15.31 19.36
N GLU A 73 -4.77 -16.21 18.93
CA GLU A 73 -6.07 -16.47 19.56
C GLU A 73 -6.23 -17.98 19.81
N ASN A 74 -6.40 -18.35 21.08
CA ASN A 74 -6.55 -19.77 21.50
C ASN A 74 -5.43 -20.70 21.02
N GLY A 75 -4.21 -20.20 20.86
CA GLY A 75 -3.06 -20.96 20.38
C GLY A 75 -2.98 -21.09 18.84
N GLU A 76 -3.91 -20.52 18.11
CA GLU A 76 -3.90 -20.47 16.66
C GLU A 76 -3.39 -19.11 16.14
N LYS A 77 -2.72 -19.14 15.01
CA LYS A 77 -2.31 -17.93 14.28
C LYS A 77 -3.50 -17.37 13.51
N LYS A 78 -3.86 -16.13 13.80
CA LYS A 78 -4.87 -15.36 13.06
C LYS A 78 -4.23 -14.09 12.52
N TYR A 79 -4.83 -13.51 11.49
CA TYR A 79 -4.33 -12.31 10.82
C TYR A 79 -5.41 -11.23 10.75
N ASP A 80 -5.05 -10.01 11.11
CA ASP A 80 -5.96 -8.86 11.02
C ASP A 80 -5.85 -8.17 9.65
N MET A 81 -6.71 -8.59 8.72
CA MET A 81 -6.77 -7.97 7.41
C MET A 81 -7.33 -6.54 7.44
N CYS A 82 -8.16 -6.20 8.43
CA CYS A 82 -8.65 -4.83 8.57
C CYS A 82 -7.49 -3.88 8.86
N LYS A 83 -6.57 -4.28 9.76
CA LYS A 83 -5.33 -3.54 10.06
C LYS A 83 -4.43 -3.48 8.83
N ALA A 84 -4.13 -4.62 8.21
CA ALA A 84 -3.31 -4.69 7.01
C ALA A 84 -3.83 -3.77 5.88
N PHE A 85 -5.15 -3.69 5.70
CA PHE A 85 -5.76 -2.80 4.70
C PHE A 85 -5.60 -1.31 5.04
N VAL A 86 -5.72 -0.96 6.32
CA VAL A 86 -5.48 0.42 6.79
C VAL A 86 -4.02 0.80 6.58
N ASP A 87 -3.10 -0.09 6.95
CA ASP A 87 -1.66 0.13 6.83
C ASP A 87 -1.24 0.30 5.36
N MET A 88 -1.70 -0.56 4.45
CA MET A 88 -1.48 -0.40 3.00
C MET A 88 -2.03 0.92 2.46
N LYS A 89 -3.19 1.38 2.96
CA LYS A 89 -3.76 2.67 2.55
C LYS A 89 -2.90 3.84 3.03
N MET A 90 -2.39 3.76 4.26
CA MET A 90 -1.48 4.76 4.81
C MET A 90 -0.15 4.79 4.06
N GLU A 91 0.44 3.63 3.80
CA GLU A 91 1.68 3.50 3.02
C GLU A 91 1.50 4.12 1.62
N GLY A 92 0.46 3.76 0.88
CA GLY A 92 0.19 4.32 -0.43
C GLY A 92 -0.08 5.84 -0.41
N LYS A 93 -0.61 6.39 0.70
CA LYS A 93 -0.76 7.84 0.88
C LYS A 93 0.59 8.51 1.11
N ILE A 94 1.45 7.90 1.93
CA ILE A 94 2.80 8.41 2.20
C ILE A 94 3.65 8.36 0.92
N GLU A 95 3.64 7.24 0.20
CA GLU A 95 4.34 7.08 -1.07
C GLU A 95 3.89 8.13 -2.10
N GLY A 96 2.58 8.30 -2.29
CA GLY A 96 2.04 9.30 -3.21
C GLY A 96 2.33 10.74 -2.80
N SER A 97 2.44 11.02 -1.50
CA SER A 97 2.85 12.33 -0.99
C SER A 97 4.33 12.60 -1.28
N LEU A 98 5.19 11.60 -1.03
CA LEU A 98 6.61 11.66 -1.32
C LEU A 98 6.87 11.84 -2.82
N GLU A 99 6.21 11.05 -3.66
CA GLU A 99 6.33 11.16 -5.12
C GLU A 99 5.98 12.57 -5.61
N ARG A 100 4.89 13.14 -5.11
CA ARG A 100 4.47 14.49 -5.45
C ARG A 100 5.48 15.54 -4.99
N LEU A 101 6.02 15.40 -3.78
CA LEU A 101 7.07 16.30 -3.26
C LEU A 101 8.32 16.23 -4.13
N VAL A 102 8.85 15.03 -4.37
CA VAL A 102 10.04 14.82 -5.22
C VAL A 102 9.85 15.40 -6.60
N LYS A 103 8.70 15.13 -7.25
CA LYS A 103 8.38 15.70 -8.56
C LYS A 103 8.35 17.23 -8.55
N SER A 104 7.76 17.83 -7.53
CA SER A 104 7.68 19.30 -7.39
C SER A 104 9.05 19.92 -7.19
N VAL A 105 9.89 19.31 -6.34
CA VAL A 105 11.27 19.73 -6.10
C VAL A 105 12.09 19.63 -7.39
N CYS A 106 12.03 18.50 -8.10
CA CYS A 106 12.76 18.30 -9.36
C CYS A 106 12.39 19.34 -10.43
N ILE A 107 11.10 19.70 -10.57
CA ILE A 107 10.65 20.74 -11.49
C ILE A 107 11.23 22.11 -11.12
N LYS A 108 11.35 22.42 -9.83
CA LYS A 108 11.90 23.71 -9.37
C LYS A 108 13.42 23.75 -9.47
N LEU A 109 14.10 22.64 -9.20
CA LEU A 109 15.55 22.49 -9.43
C LEU A 109 15.93 22.66 -10.89
N SER A 110 15.15 22.10 -11.83
CA SER A 110 15.41 22.29 -13.26
C SER A 110 15.30 23.76 -13.72
N LYS A 111 14.66 24.61 -12.91
CA LYS A 111 14.57 26.07 -13.09
C LYS A 111 15.66 26.82 -12.29
N ASN A 112 16.67 26.12 -11.78
CA ASN A 112 17.75 26.65 -10.97
C ASN A 112 17.32 27.42 -9.72
N LYS A 113 16.20 27.03 -9.09
CA LYS A 113 15.76 27.64 -7.83
C LYS A 113 16.58 27.11 -6.65
N PRO A 114 17.03 27.96 -5.73
CA PRO A 114 17.72 27.53 -4.52
C PRO A 114 16.79 26.81 -3.54
N ALA A 115 17.36 25.93 -2.72
CA ALA A 115 16.59 25.08 -1.77
C ALA A 115 15.65 25.89 -0.87
N ALA A 116 16.09 27.01 -0.32
CA ALA A 116 15.29 27.87 0.55
C ALA A 116 14.05 28.45 -0.17
N VAL A 117 14.17 28.82 -1.44
CA VAL A 117 13.04 29.30 -2.25
C VAL A 117 12.09 28.17 -2.57
N ILE A 118 12.62 26.95 -2.80
CA ILE A 118 11.77 25.75 -3.04
C ILE A 118 10.97 25.40 -1.78
N ALA A 119 11.59 25.45 -0.61
CA ALA A 119 10.96 25.20 0.67
C ALA A 119 9.80 26.19 0.93
N ASP A 120 10.06 27.47 0.76
CA ASP A 120 9.04 28.53 0.93
C ASP A 120 7.86 28.36 -0.05
N GLU A 121 8.15 28.11 -1.34
CA GLU A 121 7.10 27.95 -2.36
C GLU A 121 6.28 26.65 -2.23
N LEU A 122 6.81 25.63 -1.60
CA LEU A 122 6.11 24.36 -1.37
C LEU A 122 5.51 24.27 0.04
N GLU A 123 5.78 25.27 0.89
CA GLU A 123 5.36 25.29 2.30
C GLU A 123 5.87 24.05 3.06
N GLU A 124 7.11 23.60 2.73
CA GLU A 124 7.75 22.42 3.28
C GLU A 124 9.03 22.81 4.05
N GLU A 125 9.41 21.97 5.01
CA GLU A 125 10.64 22.19 5.77
C GLU A 125 11.87 22.15 4.88
N LEU A 126 12.80 23.10 5.05
CA LEU A 126 14.05 23.17 4.28
C LEU A 126 14.84 21.86 4.35
N SER A 127 14.87 21.23 5.53
CA SER A 127 15.55 19.95 5.73
C SER A 127 15.00 18.80 4.87
N GLU A 128 13.69 18.79 4.60
CA GLU A 128 13.07 17.80 3.72
C GLU A 128 13.44 18.07 2.24
N ILE A 129 13.44 19.33 1.84
CA ILE A 129 13.86 19.73 0.49
C ILE A 129 15.33 19.37 0.26
N GLU A 130 16.22 19.62 1.24
CA GLU A 130 17.64 19.26 1.16
C GLU A 130 17.86 17.75 1.04
N LYS A 131 17.07 16.92 1.72
CA LYS A 131 17.11 15.45 1.57
C LYS A 131 16.78 15.04 0.13
N VAL A 132 15.73 15.61 -0.45
CA VAL A 132 15.33 15.33 -1.84
C VAL A 132 16.42 15.76 -2.82
N ILE A 133 17.00 16.94 -2.62
CA ILE A 133 18.11 17.45 -3.45
C ILE A 133 19.33 16.53 -3.35
N ALA A 134 19.70 16.10 -2.14
CA ALA A 134 20.83 15.20 -1.93
C ALA A 134 20.59 13.82 -2.60
N ALA A 135 19.36 13.31 -2.54
CA ALA A 135 18.99 12.08 -3.22
C ALA A 135 19.06 12.24 -4.75
N GLN A 136 18.54 13.33 -5.30
CA GLN A 136 18.60 13.66 -6.73
C GLN A 136 20.06 13.79 -7.23
N GLN A 137 20.91 14.45 -6.47
CA GLN A 137 22.34 14.60 -6.82
C GLN A 137 23.07 13.26 -6.85
N LYS A 138 22.77 12.35 -5.92
CA LYS A 138 23.33 10.99 -5.90
C LYS A 138 22.86 10.14 -7.08
N GLU A 139 21.61 10.29 -7.51
CA GLU A 139 21.08 9.62 -8.70
C GLU A 139 21.65 10.21 -10.00
N GLY A 140 22.05 11.48 -10.01
CA GLY A 140 22.52 12.16 -11.21
C GLY A 140 21.44 12.35 -12.28
N SER A 141 20.18 12.10 -11.94
CA SER A 141 19.04 12.20 -12.84
C SER A 141 17.83 12.84 -12.14
N TYR A 142 16.82 13.20 -12.91
CA TYR A 142 15.52 13.68 -12.41
C TYR A 142 14.45 12.57 -12.44
N ASP A 143 14.87 11.31 -12.36
CA ASP A 143 13.96 10.17 -12.28
C ASP A 143 13.32 10.10 -10.89
N VAL A 144 12.04 10.46 -10.84
CA VAL A 144 11.26 10.57 -9.60
C VAL A 144 11.16 9.22 -8.88
N GLU A 145 11.00 8.13 -9.62
CA GLU A 145 10.86 6.80 -9.05
C GLU A 145 12.16 6.36 -8.35
N GLN A 146 13.30 6.57 -8.97
CA GLN A 146 14.60 6.23 -8.39
C GLN A 146 14.92 7.10 -7.16
N ILE A 147 14.61 8.39 -7.22
CA ILE A 147 14.78 9.29 -6.07
C ILE A 147 13.89 8.86 -4.90
N CYS A 148 12.64 8.51 -5.15
CA CYS A 148 11.71 8.01 -4.11
C CYS A 148 12.21 6.71 -3.48
N LYS A 149 12.68 5.75 -4.28
CA LYS A 149 13.27 4.49 -3.78
C LYS A 149 14.43 4.74 -2.83
N ARG A 150 15.32 5.68 -3.20
CA ARG A 150 16.44 6.06 -2.35
C ARG A 150 16.01 6.71 -1.03
N LEU A 151 15.01 7.57 -1.07
CA LEU A 151 14.48 8.24 0.11
C LEU A 151 13.73 7.28 1.05
N SER A 152 13.07 6.26 0.52
CA SER A 152 12.36 5.25 1.32
C SER A 152 13.29 4.21 1.95
N GLY A 153 14.60 4.27 1.72
CA GLY A 153 15.56 3.28 2.22
C GLY A 153 15.41 1.90 1.56
N GLN A 154 14.66 1.79 0.47
CA GLN A 154 14.61 0.61 -0.39
C GLN A 154 15.88 0.61 -1.25
N ASP A 155 17.02 0.42 -0.58
CA ASP A 155 18.32 0.50 -1.22
C ASP A 155 18.45 -0.54 -2.32
N ILE A 156 18.88 -0.05 -3.43
CA ILE A 156 19.49 -0.66 -4.57
C ILE A 156 20.69 -1.51 -4.11
N SER A 157 20.43 -2.63 -3.44
CA SER A 157 21.42 -3.69 -3.25
C SER A 157 21.16 -4.78 -4.29
N ALA A 158 21.24 -4.38 -5.56
CA ALA A 158 21.31 -5.32 -6.67
C ALA A 158 22.09 -4.69 -7.81
N ASP A 159 23.41 -4.52 -7.58
CA ASP A 159 24.40 -4.61 -8.65
C ASP A 159 25.79 -4.80 -8.02
N LYS A 160 26.14 -6.07 -7.89
CA LYS A 160 27.55 -6.53 -7.97
C LYS A 160 27.55 -7.88 -8.64
#